data_74bd5b5ecb4a414824c683fc24b14994
#
_entry.id   74bd5b5ecb4a414824c683fc24b14994
#
_cell.length_a   1.000
_cell.length_b   1.000
_cell.length_c   1.000
_cell.angle_alpha   90.00
_cell.angle_beta   90.00
_cell.angle_gamma   90.00
#
_symmetry.space_group_name_H-M   'P 1'
#
loop_
_entity.id
_entity.type
_entity.pdbx_description
1 polymer ?
#
loop_
_entity_poly.entity_id
_entity_poly.type
_entity_poly.pdbx_seq_one_letter_code
_entity_poly.pdbx_strand_id
1 'polypeptide(L)'
;PALARGEIQIIGATTVNEYRKYFEKDAALERRFQPVNVDEPTTEETIAILNGLKEKYEEHHNVIISDEAILAAVNMSERYINDRYLPDKAIDLMDEAAAKVKLAKVTVKESTIDIKKELDNLEQDKIAAIRSRKFKDVKQIMAKEEQLKTKYEEINNRRNRDNKNVP
;
A
#
# COMPACT_ATOMS: atom_id res chain seq x y z
N PRO A 1 24.70 -31.18 26.69
CA PRO A 1 23.40 -30.88 27.18
C PRO A 1 22.33 -31.29 26.19
N ALA A 2 21.09 -30.81 26.29
CA ALA A 2 19.91 -31.37 25.64
C ALA A 2 20.01 -31.53 24.11
N LEU A 3 20.60 -30.56 23.40
CA LEU A 3 20.81 -30.62 21.95
C LEU A 3 21.70 -31.78 21.51
N ALA A 4 22.74 -32.08 22.31
CA ALA A 4 23.68 -33.15 22.00
C ALA A 4 23.06 -34.57 22.25
N ARG A 5 22.00 -34.65 23.05
CA ARG A 5 21.28 -35.89 23.34
C ARG A 5 20.06 -36.12 22.44
N GLY A 6 19.81 -35.21 21.50
CA GLY A 6 18.65 -35.29 20.61
C GLY A 6 17.30 -35.02 21.29
N GLU A 7 17.31 -34.41 22.48
CA GLU A 7 16.09 -34.14 23.26
C GLU A 7 15.32 -32.91 22.70
N ILE A 8 16.00 -32.10 21.90
CA ILE A 8 15.43 -30.91 21.27
C ILE A 8 15.79 -30.86 19.79
N GLN A 9 14.84 -30.45 18.95
CA GLN A 9 15.06 -30.13 17.56
C GLN A 9 15.00 -28.59 17.42
N ILE A 10 16.00 -28.01 16.75
CA ILE A 10 16.11 -26.57 16.56
C ILE A 10 16.24 -26.30 15.05
N ILE A 11 15.42 -25.37 14.54
CA ILE A 11 15.57 -24.81 13.21
C ILE A 11 15.91 -23.33 13.41
N GLY A 12 17.05 -22.90 12.87
CA GLY A 12 17.50 -21.50 12.90
C GLY A 12 17.57 -20.94 11.50
N ALA A 13 17.24 -19.66 11.34
CA ALA A 13 17.42 -18.93 10.11
C ALA A 13 18.45 -17.81 10.33
N THR A 14 19.36 -17.66 9.38
CA THR A 14 20.41 -16.64 9.38
C THR A 14 20.86 -16.34 7.96
N THR A 15 21.64 -15.29 7.77
CA THR A 15 22.25 -15.02 6.46
C THR A 15 23.51 -15.85 6.24
N VAL A 16 23.87 -16.09 4.97
CA VAL A 16 25.10 -16.82 4.61
C VAL A 16 26.35 -16.18 5.23
N ASN A 17 26.40 -14.85 5.27
CA ASN A 17 27.54 -14.12 5.85
C ASN A 17 27.63 -14.30 7.36
N GLU A 18 26.50 -14.27 8.07
CA GLU A 18 26.46 -14.51 9.53
C GLU A 18 26.77 -15.97 9.87
N TYR A 19 26.27 -16.92 9.07
CA TYR A 19 26.60 -18.34 9.20
C TYR A 19 28.11 -18.54 9.12
N ARG A 20 28.77 -18.03 8.06
CA ARG A 20 30.23 -18.10 7.89
C ARG A 20 30.98 -17.42 9.03
N LYS A 21 30.50 -16.31 9.51
CA LYS A 21 31.18 -15.53 10.56
C LYS A 21 31.09 -16.17 11.94
N TYR A 22 29.96 -16.78 12.28
CA TYR A 22 29.66 -17.22 13.63
C TYR A 22 29.56 -18.73 13.77
N PHE A 23 29.02 -19.45 12.79
CA PHE A 23 28.78 -20.89 12.88
C PHE A 23 29.93 -21.71 12.34
N GLU A 24 30.47 -21.45 11.19
CA GLU A 24 31.60 -22.21 10.60
C GLU A 24 32.86 -22.14 11.45
N LYS A 25 33.00 -21.14 12.31
CA LYS A 25 34.14 -21.00 13.21
C LYS A 25 34.00 -21.77 14.51
N ASP A 26 32.81 -22.23 14.85
CA ASP A 26 32.53 -22.99 16.06
C ASP A 26 32.33 -24.48 15.71
N ALA A 27 33.38 -25.28 15.83
CA ALA A 27 33.35 -26.71 15.56
C ALA A 27 32.31 -27.49 16.40
N ALA A 28 31.84 -26.93 17.51
CA ALA A 28 30.80 -27.53 18.33
C ALA A 28 29.39 -27.30 17.76
N LEU A 29 29.16 -26.16 17.12
CA LEU A 29 27.93 -25.84 16.41
C LEU A 29 27.90 -26.53 15.05
N GLU A 30 28.96 -26.44 14.27
CA GLU A 30 29.09 -27.04 12.94
C GLU A 30 28.69 -28.53 12.92
N ARG A 31 29.13 -29.30 13.92
CA ARG A 31 28.81 -30.73 14.02
C ARG A 31 27.37 -31.04 14.44
N ARG A 32 26.59 -30.06 14.86
CA ARG A 32 25.23 -30.22 15.39
C ARG A 32 24.15 -29.65 14.51
N PHE A 33 24.51 -28.82 13.55
CA PHE A 33 23.61 -28.22 12.61
C PHE A 33 23.98 -28.56 11.18
N GLN A 34 23.00 -28.92 10.40
CA GLN A 34 23.17 -29.13 8.97
C GLN A 34 22.69 -27.86 8.24
N PRO A 35 23.56 -27.18 7.47
CA PRO A 35 23.16 -26.03 6.69
C PRO A 35 22.22 -26.44 5.56
N VAL A 36 21.14 -25.69 5.40
CA VAL A 36 20.22 -25.80 4.28
C VAL A 36 20.24 -24.44 3.58
N ASN A 37 20.81 -24.39 2.39
CA ASN A 37 20.82 -23.16 1.59
C ASN A 37 19.41 -22.93 1.01
N VAL A 38 18.94 -21.72 1.15
CA VAL A 38 17.72 -21.23 0.50
C VAL A 38 18.17 -20.19 -0.52
N ASP A 39 18.09 -20.55 -1.79
CA ASP A 39 18.47 -19.67 -2.89
C ASP A 39 17.37 -18.64 -3.20
N GLU A 40 17.72 -17.57 -3.89
CA GLU A 40 16.78 -16.58 -4.38
C GLU A 40 15.77 -17.26 -5.34
N PRO A 41 14.46 -17.07 -5.16
CA PRO A 41 13.47 -17.65 -6.06
C PRO A 41 13.54 -17.00 -7.45
N THR A 42 13.11 -17.77 -8.44
CA THR A 42 12.93 -17.25 -9.81
C THR A 42 11.78 -16.25 -9.89
N THR A 43 11.69 -15.56 -11.02
CA THR A 43 10.59 -14.62 -11.30
C THR A 43 9.23 -15.30 -11.21
N GLU A 44 9.10 -16.50 -11.80
CA GLU A 44 7.87 -17.30 -11.79
C GLU A 44 7.48 -17.75 -10.38
N GLU A 45 8.45 -18.23 -9.61
CA GLU A 45 8.24 -18.62 -8.21
C GLU A 45 7.85 -17.39 -7.36
N THR A 46 8.47 -16.24 -7.62
CA THR A 46 8.13 -14.98 -6.94
C THR A 46 6.69 -14.56 -7.23
N ILE A 47 6.24 -14.66 -8.48
CA ILE A 47 4.83 -14.40 -8.84
C ILE A 47 3.89 -15.33 -8.07
N ALA A 48 4.23 -16.61 -7.96
CA ALA A 48 3.43 -17.57 -7.19
C ALA A 48 3.38 -17.22 -5.70
N ILE A 49 4.52 -16.80 -5.12
CA ILE A 49 4.61 -16.33 -3.72
C ILE A 49 3.73 -15.09 -3.50
N LEU A 50 3.82 -14.06 -4.36
CA LEU A 50 3.03 -12.85 -4.25
C LEU A 50 1.53 -13.14 -4.40
N ASN A 51 1.15 -14.03 -5.31
CA ASN A 51 -0.24 -14.49 -5.43
C ASN A 51 -0.75 -15.16 -4.15
N GLY A 52 0.09 -15.92 -3.47
CA GLY A 52 -0.25 -16.52 -2.16
C GLY A 52 -0.39 -15.50 -1.03
N LEU A 53 0.25 -14.34 -1.15
CA LEU A 53 0.19 -13.25 -0.17
C LEU A 53 -0.88 -12.20 -0.49
N LYS A 54 -1.33 -12.14 -1.73
CA LYS A 54 -2.23 -11.13 -2.30
C LYS A 54 -3.41 -10.80 -1.39
N GLU A 55 -4.17 -11.81 -0.98
CA GLU A 55 -5.39 -11.65 -0.17
C GLU A 55 -5.12 -10.93 1.16
N LYS A 56 -4.00 -11.23 1.83
CA LYS A 56 -3.61 -10.59 3.08
C LYS A 56 -3.28 -9.11 2.89
N TYR A 57 -2.60 -8.75 1.79
CA TYR A 57 -2.27 -7.36 1.48
C TYR A 57 -3.51 -6.57 1.02
N GLU A 58 -4.40 -7.19 0.26
CA GLU A 58 -5.70 -6.60 -0.12
C GLU A 58 -6.54 -6.26 1.11
N GLU A 59 -6.63 -7.19 2.06
CA GLU A 59 -7.36 -6.97 3.32
C GLU A 59 -6.70 -5.87 4.16
N HIS A 60 -5.38 -5.91 4.33
CA HIS A 60 -4.63 -4.93 5.13
C HIS A 60 -4.77 -3.50 4.60
N HIS A 61 -4.63 -3.33 3.30
CA HIS A 61 -4.70 -2.01 2.66
C HIS A 61 -6.11 -1.62 2.23
N ASN A 62 -7.06 -2.53 2.23
CA ASN A 62 -8.43 -2.34 1.70
C ASN A 62 -8.40 -1.84 0.24
N VAL A 63 -7.63 -2.54 -0.58
CA VAL A 63 -7.46 -2.31 -2.03
C VAL A 63 -7.60 -3.64 -2.77
N ILE A 64 -7.80 -3.59 -4.07
CA ILE A 64 -7.74 -4.76 -4.95
C ILE A 64 -6.40 -4.72 -5.68
N ILE A 65 -5.70 -5.87 -5.70
CA ILE A 65 -4.42 -6.04 -6.38
C ILE A 65 -4.66 -6.94 -7.58
N SER A 66 -4.49 -6.43 -8.80
CA SER A 66 -4.65 -7.25 -10.01
C SER A 66 -3.43 -8.14 -10.27
N ASP A 67 -3.61 -9.17 -11.06
CA ASP A 67 -2.51 -10.08 -11.42
C ASP A 67 -1.44 -9.35 -12.25
N GLU A 68 -1.86 -8.37 -13.07
CA GLU A 68 -0.94 -7.50 -13.80
C GLU A 68 -0.11 -6.61 -12.86
N ALA A 69 -0.67 -6.17 -11.73
CA ALA A 69 0.07 -5.41 -10.72
C ALA A 69 1.14 -6.27 -10.06
N ILE A 70 0.85 -7.54 -9.78
CA ILE A 70 1.83 -8.50 -9.26
C ILE A 70 2.96 -8.70 -10.27
N LEU A 71 2.61 -8.97 -11.52
CA LEU A 71 3.58 -9.14 -12.59
C LEU A 71 4.46 -7.90 -12.77
N ALA A 72 3.86 -6.72 -12.72
CA ALA A 72 4.57 -5.45 -12.78
C ALA A 72 5.51 -5.26 -11.58
N ALA A 73 5.07 -5.59 -10.36
CA ALA A 73 5.89 -5.47 -9.14
C ALA A 73 7.13 -6.36 -9.23
N VAL A 74 6.99 -7.61 -9.67
CA VAL A 74 8.11 -8.54 -9.83
C VAL A 74 9.09 -8.03 -10.91
N ASN A 75 8.61 -7.72 -12.11
CA ASN A 75 9.47 -7.28 -13.22
C ASN A 75 10.17 -5.95 -12.93
N MET A 76 9.47 -4.99 -12.31
CA MET A 76 10.06 -3.69 -11.96
C MET A 76 11.07 -3.81 -10.82
N SER A 77 10.78 -4.62 -9.79
CA SER A 77 11.73 -4.84 -8.71
C SER A 77 13.00 -5.51 -9.20
N GLU A 78 12.90 -6.49 -10.10
CA GLU A 78 14.06 -7.14 -10.70
C GLU A 78 14.90 -6.16 -11.52
N ARG A 79 14.25 -5.30 -12.31
CA ARG A 79 14.93 -4.37 -13.22
C ARG A 79 15.56 -3.16 -12.54
N TYR A 80 14.93 -2.63 -11.49
CA TYR A 80 15.30 -1.34 -10.91
C TYR A 80 15.84 -1.41 -9.48
N ILE A 81 15.63 -2.53 -8.75
CA ILE A 81 16.10 -2.70 -7.37
C ILE A 81 17.20 -3.76 -7.35
N ASN A 82 18.46 -3.29 -7.27
CA ASN A 82 19.63 -4.16 -7.35
C ASN A 82 20.28 -4.47 -5.99
N ASP A 83 19.87 -3.79 -4.94
CA ASP A 83 20.42 -3.90 -3.58
C ASP A 83 19.67 -4.89 -2.69
N ARG A 84 18.62 -5.51 -3.21
CA ARG A 84 17.77 -6.49 -2.51
C ARG A 84 17.48 -7.70 -3.38
N TYR A 85 17.05 -8.78 -2.75
CA TYR A 85 16.74 -10.06 -3.39
C TYR A 85 15.24 -10.28 -3.52
N LEU A 86 14.84 -11.11 -4.47
CA LEU A 86 13.50 -11.67 -4.54
C LEU A 86 13.30 -12.67 -3.38
N PRO A 87 12.10 -12.80 -2.82
CA PRO A 87 10.85 -12.08 -3.17
C PRO A 87 10.71 -10.71 -2.50
N ASP A 88 11.57 -10.36 -1.52
CA ASP A 88 11.41 -9.20 -0.64
C ASP A 88 11.23 -7.88 -1.40
N LYS A 89 12.10 -7.62 -2.39
CA LYS A 89 12.01 -6.38 -3.19
C LYS A 89 10.70 -6.25 -3.97
N ALA A 90 10.10 -7.35 -4.38
CA ALA A 90 8.82 -7.35 -5.09
C ALA A 90 7.64 -7.18 -4.11
N ILE A 91 7.74 -7.78 -2.93
CA ILE A 91 6.76 -7.61 -1.85
C ILE A 91 6.75 -6.16 -1.39
N ASP A 92 7.92 -5.55 -1.14
CA ASP A 92 8.03 -4.15 -0.73
C ASP A 92 7.39 -3.21 -1.76
N LEU A 93 7.64 -3.46 -3.06
CA LEU A 93 7.07 -2.63 -4.12
C LEU A 93 5.54 -2.76 -4.21
N MET A 94 5.01 -3.97 -4.05
CA MET A 94 3.58 -4.23 -4.00
C MET A 94 2.93 -3.55 -2.78
N ASP A 95 3.54 -3.66 -1.61
CA ASP A 95 3.08 -3.05 -0.35
C ASP A 95 3.04 -1.53 -0.45
N GLU A 96 4.12 -0.91 -0.95
CA GLU A 96 4.20 0.54 -1.14
C GLU A 96 3.16 1.04 -2.14
N ALA A 97 2.96 0.32 -3.24
CA ALA A 97 1.94 0.68 -4.23
C ALA A 97 0.52 0.59 -3.64
N ALA A 98 0.22 -0.47 -2.89
CA ALA A 98 -1.06 -0.64 -2.21
C ALA A 98 -1.31 0.45 -1.17
N ALA A 99 -0.29 0.81 -0.38
CA ALA A 99 -0.35 1.90 0.58
C ALA A 99 -0.61 3.26 -0.10
N LYS A 100 0.03 3.55 -1.23
CA LYS A 100 -0.20 4.78 -2.02
C LYS A 100 -1.63 4.86 -2.53
N VAL A 101 -2.19 3.77 -3.05
CA VAL A 101 -3.58 3.72 -3.53
C VAL A 101 -4.56 3.94 -2.37
N LYS A 102 -4.34 3.31 -1.22
CA LYS A 102 -5.13 3.53 -0.01
C LYS A 102 -5.12 5.00 0.42
N LEU A 103 -3.94 5.61 0.48
CA LEU A 103 -3.77 7.00 0.88
C LEU A 103 -4.48 7.95 -0.09
N ALA A 104 -4.35 7.73 -1.39
CA ALA A 104 -5.05 8.50 -2.41
C ALA A 104 -6.58 8.45 -2.25
N LYS A 105 -7.14 7.26 -1.95
CA LYS A 105 -8.58 7.08 -1.67
C LYS A 105 -9.03 7.85 -0.43
N VAL A 106 -8.23 7.86 0.64
CA VAL A 106 -8.53 8.59 1.88
C VAL A 106 -8.52 10.10 1.64
N THR A 107 -7.49 10.63 1.00
CA THR A 107 -7.34 12.07 0.70
C THR A 107 -8.50 12.60 -0.14
N VAL A 108 -8.94 11.85 -1.16
CA VAL A 108 -10.10 12.23 -1.98
C VAL A 108 -11.40 12.22 -1.15
N LYS A 109 -11.55 11.27 -0.23
CA LYS A 109 -12.74 11.20 0.64
C LYS A 109 -12.80 12.38 1.62
N GLU A 110 -11.69 12.75 2.22
CA GLU A 110 -11.60 13.92 3.12
C GLU A 110 -11.93 15.21 2.39
N SER A 111 -11.32 15.44 1.23
CA SER A 111 -11.58 16.66 0.43
C SER A 111 -13.04 16.80 0.00
N THR A 112 -13.73 15.70 -0.30
CA THR A 112 -15.17 15.73 -0.64
C THR A 112 -16.07 16.02 0.56
N ILE A 113 -15.69 15.56 1.76
CA ILE A 113 -16.41 15.84 3.00
C ILE A 113 -16.28 17.31 3.37
N ASP A 114 -15.09 17.89 3.25
CA ASP A 114 -14.85 19.29 3.57
C ASP A 114 -15.59 20.22 2.60
N ILE A 115 -15.59 19.93 1.30
CA ILE A 115 -16.36 20.69 0.31
C ILE A 115 -17.87 20.63 0.59
N LYS A 116 -18.39 19.46 1.00
CA LYS A 116 -19.80 19.34 1.39
C LYS A 116 -20.15 20.22 2.59
N LYS A 117 -19.33 20.18 3.63
CA LYS A 117 -19.53 21.04 4.82
C LYS A 117 -19.50 22.52 4.46
N GLU A 118 -18.59 22.92 3.57
CA GLU A 118 -18.48 24.31 3.12
C GLU A 118 -19.71 24.74 2.29
N LEU A 119 -20.23 23.86 1.45
CA LEU A 119 -21.48 24.07 0.72
C LEU A 119 -22.70 24.23 1.65
N ASP A 120 -22.83 23.39 2.68
CA ASP A 120 -23.89 23.46 3.67
C ASP A 120 -23.83 24.79 4.47
N ASN A 121 -22.63 25.24 4.83
CA ASN A 121 -22.43 26.54 5.48
C ASN A 121 -22.81 27.71 4.57
N LEU A 122 -22.39 27.67 3.30
CA LEU A 122 -22.76 28.70 2.33
C LEU A 122 -24.27 28.77 2.07
N GLU A 123 -24.96 27.64 2.12
CA GLU A 123 -26.42 27.61 2.00
C GLU A 123 -27.10 28.30 3.19
N GLN A 124 -26.61 28.07 4.42
CA GLN A 124 -27.09 28.74 5.62
C GLN A 124 -26.82 30.28 5.55
N ASP A 125 -25.61 30.65 5.15
CA ASP A 125 -25.25 32.08 4.99
C ASP A 125 -26.11 32.77 3.92
N LYS A 126 -26.42 32.09 2.82
CA LYS A 126 -27.30 32.57 1.76
C LYS A 126 -28.72 32.83 2.29
N ILE A 127 -29.27 31.92 3.07
CA ILE A 127 -30.59 32.08 3.70
C ILE A 127 -30.57 33.27 4.66
N ALA A 128 -29.52 33.43 5.48
CA ALA A 128 -29.37 34.54 6.40
C ALA A 128 -29.25 35.88 5.68
N ALA A 129 -28.49 35.95 4.58
CA ALA A 129 -28.32 37.14 3.76
C ALA A 129 -29.61 37.54 3.06
N ILE A 130 -30.43 36.60 2.58
CA ILE A 130 -31.74 36.83 1.99
C ILE A 130 -32.69 37.43 3.04
N ARG A 131 -32.74 36.84 4.25
CA ARG A 131 -33.58 37.36 5.36
C ARG A 131 -33.18 38.78 5.76
N SER A 132 -31.90 39.11 5.70
CA SER A 132 -31.36 40.43 6.04
C SER A 132 -31.41 41.42 4.88
N ARG A 133 -31.99 41.07 3.73
CA ARG A 133 -32.09 41.89 2.49
C ARG A 133 -30.73 42.39 1.96
N LYS A 134 -29.61 41.66 2.24
CA LYS A 134 -28.26 41.97 1.78
C LYS A 134 -27.98 41.34 0.41
N PHE A 135 -28.62 41.86 -0.64
CA PHE A 135 -28.57 41.27 -1.98
C PHE A 135 -27.18 41.26 -2.62
N LYS A 136 -26.25 42.15 -2.21
CA LYS A 136 -24.85 42.09 -2.68
C LYS A 136 -24.11 40.87 -2.17
N ASP A 137 -24.33 40.51 -0.90
CA ASP A 137 -23.68 39.37 -0.27
C ASP A 137 -24.23 38.05 -0.86
N VAL A 138 -25.54 38.01 -1.16
CA VAL A 138 -26.16 36.86 -1.83
C VAL A 138 -25.49 36.53 -3.17
N LYS A 139 -25.17 37.56 -3.97
CA LYS A 139 -24.52 37.37 -5.27
C LYS A 139 -23.09 36.78 -5.14
N GLN A 140 -22.36 37.23 -4.12
CA GLN A 140 -21.01 36.69 -3.84
C GLN A 140 -21.07 35.25 -3.32
N ILE A 141 -22.02 34.91 -2.45
CA ILE A 141 -22.23 33.57 -1.92
C ILE A 141 -22.60 32.62 -3.06
N MET A 142 -23.49 33.00 -3.96
CA MET A 142 -23.88 32.21 -5.13
C MET A 142 -22.69 31.90 -6.05
N ALA A 143 -21.81 32.89 -6.29
CA ALA A 143 -20.61 32.65 -7.10
C ALA A 143 -19.64 31.68 -6.46
N LYS A 144 -19.46 31.73 -5.13
CA LYS A 144 -18.65 30.74 -4.39
C LYS A 144 -19.27 29.35 -4.39
N GLU A 145 -20.59 29.26 -4.20
CA GLU A 145 -21.34 28.02 -4.25
C GLU A 145 -21.16 27.31 -5.60
N GLU A 146 -21.23 28.04 -6.70
CA GLU A 146 -21.05 27.53 -8.06
C GLU A 146 -19.61 27.00 -8.29
N GLN A 147 -18.60 27.76 -7.83
CA GLN A 147 -17.20 27.31 -7.89
C GLN A 147 -16.94 26.04 -7.10
N LEU A 148 -17.52 25.91 -5.91
CA LEU A 148 -17.38 24.71 -5.07
C LEU A 148 -18.13 23.50 -5.66
N LYS A 149 -19.30 23.71 -6.25
CA LYS A 149 -20.05 22.66 -6.97
C LYS A 149 -19.24 22.12 -8.15
N THR A 150 -18.63 23.01 -8.95
CA THR A 150 -17.77 22.62 -10.07
C THR A 150 -16.58 21.78 -9.59
N LYS A 151 -15.90 22.21 -8.52
CA LYS A 151 -14.80 21.43 -7.91
C LYS A 151 -15.26 20.07 -7.41
N TYR A 152 -16.41 20.00 -6.76
CA TYR A 152 -16.99 18.76 -6.27
C TYR A 152 -17.29 17.78 -7.41
N GLU A 153 -17.85 18.27 -8.50
CA GLU A 153 -18.13 17.48 -9.69
C GLU A 153 -16.85 16.98 -10.38
N GLU A 154 -15.81 17.82 -10.48
CA GLU A 154 -14.51 17.42 -11.02
C GLU A 154 -13.87 16.29 -10.20
N ILE A 155 -13.88 16.41 -8.87
CA ILE A 155 -13.35 15.37 -7.97
C ILE A 155 -14.15 14.07 -8.11
N ASN A 156 -15.46 14.16 -8.15
CA ASN A 156 -16.36 13.01 -8.29
C ASN A 156 -16.20 12.32 -9.66
N ASN A 157 -16.02 13.10 -10.72
CA ASN A 157 -15.79 12.59 -12.06
C ASN A 157 -14.41 11.90 -12.18
N ARG A 158 -13.36 12.41 -11.54
CA ARG A 158 -12.06 11.73 -11.44
C ARG A 158 -12.22 10.40 -10.71
N ARG A 159 -12.87 10.38 -9.56
CA ARG A 159 -13.15 9.18 -8.80
C ARG A 159 -13.90 8.11 -9.60
N ASN A 160 -14.89 8.52 -10.41
CA ASN A 160 -15.67 7.60 -11.23
C ASN A 160 -14.87 7.07 -12.44
N ARG A 161 -13.89 7.83 -12.95
CA ARG A 161 -12.97 7.36 -14.01
C ARG A 161 -11.96 6.36 -13.43
N ASP A 162 -11.39 6.65 -12.26
CA ASP A 162 -10.45 5.77 -11.60
C ASP A 162 -11.10 4.43 -11.19
N ASN A 163 -12.37 4.46 -10.74
CA ASN A 163 -13.14 3.25 -10.44
C ASN A 163 -13.58 2.45 -11.69
N LYS A 164 -13.65 3.07 -12.88
CA LYS A 164 -13.97 2.38 -14.12
C LYS A 164 -12.75 1.79 -14.83
N ASN A 165 -11.55 2.27 -14.49
CA ASN A 165 -10.28 1.80 -15.05
C ASN A 165 -9.60 0.74 -14.16
N VAL A 166 -10.28 0.23 -13.13
CA VAL A 166 -9.88 -0.97 -12.42
C VAL A 166 -10.54 -2.15 -13.12
N PRO A 167 -9.75 -2.97 -13.85
CA PRO A 167 -10.25 -4.16 -14.52
C PRO A 167 -10.76 -5.19 -13.51
#